data_0868cad1155c1d49543a1c0162e8214d
#
_entry.id   0868cad1155c1d49543a1c0162e8214d
#
_cell.length_a   1.000
_cell.length_b   1.000
_cell.length_c   1.000
_cell.angle_alpha   90.00
_cell.angle_beta   90.00
_cell.angle_gamma   90.00
#
_symmetry.space_group_name_H-M   'P 1'
#
loop_
_entity.id
_entity.type
_entity.pdbx_description
1 polymer ?
#
loop_
_entity_poly.entity_id
_entity_poly.type
_entity_poly.pdbx_seq_one_letter_code
_entity_poly.pdbx_strand_id
1 'polypeptide(L)'
;MIFGIGIDVLQVDRVAKVFQKHGERFVRHLLLPEERAQLERTARPVRFLAMRFAAKEAIVKGMGTGFSHGVWIRDVGIVQNSWGKPEVVYSERGAKVRDGLGIGEGHVTLTDEAGLVVAVAILMRREAA
;
A
#
# COMPACT_ATOMS: atom_id res chain seq x y z
N MET A 1 15.88 -7.60 -12.21
CA MET A 1 14.78 -8.06 -13.08
C MET A 1 13.45 -7.88 -12.37
N ILE A 2 12.45 -7.45 -13.09
CA ILE A 2 11.11 -7.22 -12.52
C ILE A 2 10.48 -8.56 -12.15
N PHE A 3 9.95 -8.65 -10.92
CA PHE A 3 9.12 -9.75 -10.48
C PHE A 3 7.67 -9.57 -10.94
N GLY A 4 7.10 -8.40 -10.68
CA GLY A 4 5.72 -8.12 -11.01
C GLY A 4 5.41 -6.64 -10.98
N ILE A 5 4.32 -6.29 -11.66
CA ILE A 5 3.82 -4.93 -11.76
C ILE A 5 2.36 -4.95 -11.33
N GLY A 6 1.98 -4.01 -10.48
CA GLY A 6 0.60 -3.83 -10.07
C GLY A 6 0.14 -2.40 -10.33
N ILE A 7 -1.12 -2.26 -10.69
CA ILE A 7 -1.76 -0.95 -10.85
C ILE A 7 -3.14 -0.99 -10.22
N ASP A 8 -3.53 0.12 -9.60
CA ASP A 8 -4.85 0.26 -9.02
C ASP A 8 -5.40 1.65 -9.28
N VAL A 9 -6.69 1.73 -9.52
CA VAL A 9 -7.45 2.98 -9.66
C VAL A 9 -8.56 2.95 -8.63
N LEU A 10 -8.67 4.01 -7.84
CA LEU A 10 -9.59 4.07 -6.72
C LEU A 10 -10.30 5.42 -6.70
N GLN A 11 -11.63 5.38 -6.51
CA GLN A 11 -12.40 6.58 -6.24
C GLN A 11 -12.26 6.95 -4.75
N VAL A 12 -11.80 8.17 -4.48
CA VAL A 12 -11.63 8.66 -3.10
C VAL A 12 -12.95 8.60 -2.33
N ASP A 13 -14.07 8.85 -3.01
CA ASP A 13 -15.41 8.82 -2.42
C ASP A 13 -15.75 7.48 -1.78
N ARG A 14 -15.28 6.37 -2.34
CA ARG A 14 -15.52 5.04 -1.78
C ARG A 14 -14.83 4.90 -0.41
N VAL A 15 -13.62 5.41 -0.31
CA VAL A 15 -12.88 5.40 0.95
C VAL A 15 -13.52 6.35 1.96
N ALA A 16 -13.95 7.53 1.50
CA ALA A 16 -14.64 8.48 2.36
C ALA A 16 -15.88 7.85 3.03
N LYS A 17 -16.68 7.10 2.27
CA LYS A 17 -17.87 6.43 2.78
C LYS A 17 -17.52 5.34 3.81
N VAL A 18 -16.52 4.54 3.54
CA VAL A 18 -16.08 3.49 4.48
C VAL A 18 -15.54 4.11 5.76
N PHE A 19 -14.73 5.15 5.64
CA PHE A 19 -14.17 5.84 6.80
C PHE A 19 -15.27 6.51 7.63
N GLN A 20 -16.24 7.14 6.97
CA GLN A 20 -17.37 7.76 7.66
C GLN A 20 -18.19 6.72 8.46
N LYS A 21 -18.37 5.54 7.89
CA LYS A 21 -19.17 4.47 8.50
C LYS A 21 -18.42 3.74 9.64
N HIS A 22 -17.13 3.47 9.46
CA HIS A 22 -16.38 2.59 10.35
C HIS A 22 -15.28 3.30 11.15
N GLY A 23 -14.87 4.52 10.76
CA GLY A 23 -13.91 5.34 11.48
C GLY A 23 -12.63 4.61 11.85
N GLU A 24 -12.31 4.62 13.12
CA GLU A 24 -11.08 4.03 13.67
C GLU A 24 -10.94 2.54 13.35
N ARG A 25 -12.04 1.82 13.28
CA ARG A 25 -12.04 0.39 12.94
C ARG A 25 -11.47 0.17 11.53
N PHE A 26 -11.84 1.01 10.56
CA PHE A 26 -11.30 0.96 9.21
C PHE A 26 -9.80 1.25 9.21
N VAL A 27 -9.37 2.28 9.95
CA VAL A 27 -7.96 2.65 10.08
C VAL A 27 -7.13 1.48 10.60
N ARG A 28 -7.60 0.82 11.66
CA ARG A 28 -6.89 -0.31 12.26
C ARG A 28 -6.78 -1.50 11.32
N HIS A 29 -7.79 -1.73 10.49
CA HIS A 29 -7.78 -2.84 9.53
C HIS A 29 -6.90 -2.54 8.31
N LEU A 30 -6.74 -1.27 7.98
CA LEU A 30 -6.04 -0.84 6.76
C LEU A 30 -4.55 -0.66 6.98
N LEU A 31 -4.15 0.02 8.04
CA LEU A 31 -2.81 0.59 8.17
C LEU A 31 -1.86 -0.22 9.03
N LEU A 32 -0.61 -0.32 8.56
CA LEU A 32 0.53 -0.70 9.38
C LEU A 32 0.79 0.40 10.43
N PRO A 33 1.43 0.05 11.57
CA PRO A 33 1.73 1.05 12.60
C PRO A 33 2.52 2.26 12.08
N GLU A 34 3.50 2.05 11.21
CA GLU A 34 4.30 3.14 10.63
C GLU A 34 3.47 4.04 9.71
N GLU A 35 2.50 3.47 8.99
CA GLU A 35 1.56 4.26 8.21
C GLU A 35 0.63 5.07 9.10
N ARG A 36 0.19 4.48 10.20
CA ARG A 36 -0.69 5.15 11.16
C ARG A 36 -0.01 6.37 11.78
N ALA A 37 1.28 6.26 12.06
CA ALA A 37 2.05 7.41 12.57
C ALA A 37 2.02 8.59 11.59
N GLN A 38 2.05 8.31 10.29
CA GLN A 38 1.97 9.36 9.27
C GLN A 38 0.55 9.93 9.14
N LEU A 39 -0.48 9.10 9.31
CA LEU A 39 -1.87 9.55 9.30
C LEU A 39 -2.11 10.65 10.35
N GLU A 40 -1.53 10.49 11.54
CA GLU A 40 -1.70 11.45 12.62
C GLU A 40 -1.18 12.86 12.29
N ARG A 41 -0.29 12.96 11.29
CA ARG A 41 0.33 14.22 10.89
C ARG A 41 -0.28 14.83 9.64
N THR A 42 -1.23 14.17 9.00
CA THR A 42 -1.82 14.70 7.77
C THR A 42 -3.01 15.61 8.06
N ALA A 43 -3.16 16.66 7.27
CA ALA A 43 -4.34 17.52 7.29
C ALA A 43 -5.50 16.97 6.46
N ARG A 44 -5.27 15.92 5.67
CA ARG A 44 -6.24 15.36 4.72
C ARG A 44 -6.36 13.85 4.92
N PRO A 45 -7.03 13.40 6.00
CA PRO A 45 -7.06 11.98 6.36
C PRO A 45 -7.73 11.09 5.32
N VAL A 46 -8.83 11.53 4.69
CA VAL A 46 -9.53 10.71 3.68
C VAL A 46 -8.62 10.49 2.47
N ARG A 47 -7.97 11.54 1.97
CA ARG A 47 -7.03 11.43 0.87
C ARG A 47 -5.86 10.50 1.23
N PHE A 48 -5.33 10.66 2.44
CA PHE A 48 -4.27 9.78 2.94
C PHE A 48 -4.68 8.32 2.90
N LEU A 49 -5.86 8.00 3.43
CA LEU A 49 -6.36 6.62 3.47
C LEU A 49 -6.59 6.07 2.07
N ALA A 50 -7.12 6.89 1.16
CA ALA A 50 -7.33 6.50 -0.23
C ALA A 50 -6.00 6.18 -0.93
N MET A 51 -4.98 7.01 -0.72
CA MET A 51 -3.64 6.80 -1.28
C MET A 51 -3.02 5.50 -0.75
N ARG A 52 -3.15 5.25 0.55
CA ARG A 52 -2.62 4.04 1.17
C ARG A 52 -3.35 2.79 0.69
N PHE A 53 -4.68 2.87 0.57
CA PHE A 53 -5.49 1.76 0.07
C PHE A 53 -5.07 1.38 -1.36
N ALA A 54 -4.96 2.36 -2.24
CA ALA A 54 -4.54 2.13 -3.63
C ALA A 54 -3.12 1.55 -3.72
N ALA A 55 -2.20 2.05 -2.90
CA ALA A 55 -0.84 1.53 -2.86
C ALA A 55 -0.80 0.05 -2.47
N LYS A 56 -1.57 -0.34 -1.45
CA LYS A 56 -1.64 -1.73 -0.99
C LYS A 56 -2.18 -2.65 -2.08
N GLU A 57 -3.25 -2.22 -2.75
CA GLU A 57 -3.83 -2.97 -3.88
C GLU A 57 -2.79 -3.16 -4.99
N ALA A 58 -2.09 -2.09 -5.37
CA ALA A 58 -1.07 -2.17 -6.40
C ALA A 58 0.08 -3.11 -6.00
N ILE A 59 0.52 -3.05 -4.75
CA ILE A 59 1.60 -3.91 -4.26
C ILE A 59 1.21 -5.39 -4.35
N VAL A 60 0.04 -5.76 -3.85
CA VAL A 60 -0.36 -7.18 -3.83
C VAL A 60 -0.69 -7.69 -5.24
N LYS A 61 -1.13 -6.83 -6.15
CA LYS A 61 -1.25 -7.20 -7.56
C LYS A 61 0.14 -7.48 -8.16
N GLY A 62 1.12 -6.67 -7.82
CA GLY A 62 2.52 -6.88 -8.23
C GLY A 62 3.11 -8.15 -7.64
N MET A 63 2.73 -8.50 -6.41
CA MET A 63 3.14 -9.77 -5.77
C MET A 63 2.48 -10.97 -6.45
N GLY A 64 1.34 -10.77 -7.11
CA GLY A 64 0.57 -11.84 -7.69
C GLY A 64 -0.32 -12.58 -6.70
N THR A 65 -0.40 -12.10 -5.46
CA THR A 65 -1.15 -12.75 -4.38
C THR A 65 -2.56 -12.21 -4.22
N GLY A 66 -2.78 -10.94 -4.59
CA GLY A 66 -3.96 -10.23 -4.08
C GLY A 66 -3.93 -10.23 -2.56
N PHE A 67 -5.07 -10.07 -1.93
CA PHE A 67 -5.18 -10.21 -0.48
C PHE A 67 -5.54 -11.64 -0.10
N SER A 68 -4.73 -12.58 -0.57
CA SER A 68 -4.85 -14.00 -0.29
C SER A 68 -3.43 -14.58 -0.19
N HIS A 69 -3.31 -15.90 -0.11
CA HIS A 69 -2.01 -16.56 -0.02
C HIS A 69 -1.17 -16.08 1.17
N GLY A 70 -1.84 -15.77 2.28
CA GLY A 70 -1.17 -15.35 3.51
C GLY A 70 -0.89 -13.86 3.62
N VAL A 71 -1.35 -13.04 2.67
CA VAL A 71 -1.19 -11.59 2.71
C VAL A 71 -2.54 -10.92 2.97
N TRP A 72 -2.58 -10.07 3.97
CA TRP A 72 -3.74 -9.25 4.32
C TRP A 72 -3.43 -7.79 3.99
N ILE A 73 -4.47 -6.96 3.97
CA ILE A 73 -4.32 -5.55 3.55
C ILE A 73 -3.33 -4.76 4.42
N ARG A 74 -3.21 -5.08 5.69
CA ARG A 74 -2.24 -4.42 6.57
C ARG A 74 -0.89 -5.12 6.67
N ASP A 75 -0.59 -6.04 5.75
CA ASP A 75 0.72 -6.69 5.69
C ASP A 75 1.68 -6.01 4.74
N VAL A 76 1.18 -5.09 3.92
CA VAL A 76 1.96 -4.31 2.97
C VAL A 76 1.52 -2.86 3.04
N GLY A 77 2.39 -1.96 2.67
CA GLY A 77 2.04 -0.55 2.64
C GLY A 77 3.19 0.32 2.20
N ILE A 78 3.01 1.62 2.39
CA ILE A 78 4.05 2.59 2.07
C ILE A 78 4.17 3.61 3.19
N VAL A 79 5.39 4.11 3.37
CA VAL A 79 5.66 5.31 4.16
C VAL A 79 6.41 6.30 3.30
N GLN A 80 6.19 7.58 3.52
CA GLN A 80 6.93 8.63 2.82
C GLN A 80 8.23 8.90 3.55
N ASN A 81 9.34 8.94 2.80
CA ASN A 81 10.62 9.33 3.37
C ASN A 81 10.70 10.86 3.51
N SER A 82 11.87 11.37 3.94
CA SER A 82 12.07 12.80 4.15
C SER A 82 11.91 13.65 2.89
N TRP A 83 12.01 13.03 1.71
CA TRP A 83 11.79 13.69 0.41
C TRP A 83 10.34 13.65 -0.04
N GLY A 84 9.46 12.95 0.72
CA GLY A 84 8.10 12.69 0.30
C GLY A 84 7.95 11.51 -0.65
N LYS A 85 9.01 10.79 -0.94
CA LYS A 85 8.98 9.62 -1.82
C LYS A 85 8.41 8.42 -1.06
N PRO A 86 7.44 7.69 -1.64
CA PRO A 86 6.92 6.49 -1.01
C PRO A 86 7.96 5.36 -0.99
N GLU A 87 8.06 4.70 0.15
CA GLU A 87 8.89 3.49 0.32
C GLU A 87 8.00 2.36 0.75
N VAL A 88 8.15 1.18 0.13
CA VAL A 88 7.35 0.00 0.44
C VAL A 88 7.77 -0.57 1.78
N VAL A 89 6.79 -0.87 2.62
CA VAL A 89 7.00 -1.49 3.93
C VAL A 89 6.12 -2.72 4.06
N TYR A 90 6.56 -3.66 4.88
CA TYR A 90 5.85 -4.92 5.12
C TYR A 90 5.75 -5.18 6.62
N SER A 91 4.67 -5.85 7.02
CA SER A 91 4.62 -6.51 8.33
C SER A 91 5.56 -7.70 8.34
N GLU A 92 5.75 -8.31 9.50
CA GLU A 92 6.52 -9.55 9.60
C GLU A 92 5.93 -10.64 8.70
N ARG A 93 4.60 -10.81 8.72
CA ARG A 93 3.91 -11.78 7.88
C ARG A 93 4.06 -11.46 6.39
N GLY A 94 3.88 -10.19 6.01
CA GLY A 94 4.06 -9.74 4.63
C GLY A 94 5.48 -9.94 4.14
N ALA A 95 6.47 -9.69 4.98
CA ALA A 95 7.88 -9.90 4.66
C ALA A 95 8.19 -11.38 4.38
N LYS A 96 7.59 -12.29 5.14
CA LYS A 96 7.77 -13.73 4.91
C LYS A 96 7.23 -14.15 3.56
N VAL A 97 6.06 -13.64 3.16
CA VAL A 97 5.49 -13.95 1.85
C VAL A 97 6.36 -13.36 0.75
N ARG A 98 6.77 -12.10 0.89
CA ARG A 98 7.71 -11.44 -0.03
C ARG A 98 8.96 -12.29 -0.25
N ASP A 99 9.59 -12.72 0.84
CA ASP A 99 10.82 -13.49 0.80
C ASP A 99 10.62 -14.85 0.15
N GLY A 100 9.51 -15.53 0.48
CA GLY A 100 9.17 -16.81 -0.12
C GLY A 100 8.92 -16.74 -1.62
N LEU A 101 8.48 -15.60 -2.12
CA LEU A 101 8.26 -15.36 -3.54
C LEU A 101 9.55 -14.92 -4.27
N GLY A 102 10.60 -14.61 -3.55
CA GLY A 102 11.85 -14.14 -4.14
C GLY A 102 11.80 -12.66 -4.54
N ILE A 103 10.97 -11.87 -3.87
CA ILE A 103 10.85 -10.43 -4.13
C ILE A 103 11.87 -9.68 -3.29
N GLY A 104 12.57 -8.73 -3.91
CA GLY A 104 13.50 -7.81 -3.26
C GLY A 104 12.89 -6.42 -3.13
N GLU A 105 13.53 -5.44 -3.78
CA GLU A 105 13.08 -4.06 -3.76
C GLU A 105 11.71 -3.88 -4.40
N GLY A 106 10.95 -2.92 -3.87
CA GLY A 106 9.71 -2.49 -4.48
C GLY A 106 9.70 -0.98 -4.69
N HIS A 107 9.03 -0.53 -5.73
CA HIS A 107 8.87 0.88 -6.05
C HIS A 107 7.39 1.16 -6.25
N VAL A 108 6.91 2.25 -5.64
CA VAL A 108 5.52 2.67 -5.77
C VAL A 108 5.49 4.13 -6.12
N THR A 109 4.63 4.49 -7.07
CA THR A 109 4.30 5.87 -7.34
C THR A 109 2.79 6.03 -7.38
N LEU A 110 2.32 7.20 -7.01
CA LEU A 110 0.90 7.51 -6.94
C LEU A 110 0.63 8.87 -7.55
N THR A 111 -0.58 9.03 -8.07
CA THR A 111 -1.10 10.32 -8.47
C THR A 111 -2.57 10.40 -8.13
N ASP A 112 -3.08 11.60 -7.89
CA ASP A 112 -4.51 11.80 -7.67
C ASP A 112 -5.01 13.02 -8.43
N GLU A 113 -6.18 12.88 -9.02
CA GLU A 113 -6.82 13.96 -9.77
C GLU A 113 -8.30 13.67 -9.91
N ALA A 114 -9.11 14.71 -9.80
CA ALA A 114 -10.56 14.62 -10.03
C ALA A 114 -11.26 13.53 -9.21
N GLY A 115 -10.83 13.34 -7.96
CA GLY A 115 -11.42 12.36 -7.07
C GLY A 115 -10.96 10.92 -7.30
N LEU A 116 -9.94 10.72 -8.15
CA LEU A 116 -9.35 9.42 -8.41
C LEU A 116 -7.92 9.35 -7.87
N VAL A 117 -7.55 8.20 -7.37
CA VAL A 117 -6.15 7.86 -7.02
C VAL A 117 -5.70 6.75 -7.93
N VAL A 118 -4.51 6.89 -8.49
CA VAL A 118 -3.86 5.83 -9.27
C VAL A 118 -2.56 5.48 -8.57
N ALA A 119 -2.33 4.19 -8.37
CA ALA A 119 -1.10 3.67 -7.80
C ALA A 119 -0.47 2.65 -8.74
N VAL A 120 0.84 2.71 -8.88
CA VAL A 120 1.62 1.73 -9.64
C VAL A 120 2.72 1.19 -8.73
N ALA A 121 2.84 -0.14 -8.68
CA ALA A 121 3.90 -0.82 -7.97
C ALA A 121 4.74 -1.64 -8.94
N ILE A 122 6.05 -1.55 -8.79
CA ILE A 122 7.01 -2.39 -9.51
C ILE A 122 7.83 -3.12 -8.46
N LEU A 123 7.72 -4.44 -8.44
CA LEU A 123 8.46 -5.27 -7.52
C LEU A 123 9.58 -5.97 -8.26
N MET A 124 10.78 -5.90 -7.70
CA MET A 124 11.97 -6.47 -8.32
C MET A 124 12.25 -7.85 -7.75
N ARG A 125 12.81 -8.73 -8.56
CA ARG A 125 13.31 -10.00 -8.07
C ARG A 125 14.50 -9.74 -7.14
N ARG A 126 14.59 -10.52 -6.07
CA ARG A 126 15.78 -10.51 -5.22
C ARG A 126 16.97 -10.99 -6.03
N GLU A 127 18.07 -10.28 -5.91
CA GLU A 127 19.32 -10.70 -6.52
C GLU A 127 19.84 -11.97 -5.84
N ALA A 128 20.41 -12.87 -6.64
CA ALA A 128 21.06 -14.06 -6.12
C ALA A 128 22.29 -13.64 -5.30
N ALA A 129 22.45 -14.24 -4.12
CA ALA A 129 23.59 -13.98 -3.26
C ALA A 129 24.87 -14.56 -3.86
#